data_4ee50be3062720d6d556ffda1d8f49a5
#
_entry.id   4ee50be3062720d6d556ffda1d8f49a5
#
_cell.length_a   1.000
_cell.length_b   1.000
_cell.length_c   1.000
_cell.angle_alpha   90.00
_cell.angle_beta   90.00
_cell.angle_gamma   90.00
#
_symmetry.space_group_name_H-M   'P 1'
#
loop_
_entity.id
_entity.type
_entity.pdbx_description
1 polymer ?
#
loop_
_entity_poly.entity_id
_entity_poly.type
_entity_poly.pdbx_seq_one_letter_code
_entity_poly.pdbx_strand_id
1 'polypeptide(L)'
;MKNCFKALLLSFFLVLCASPALANDVEGRIESINQGEQSFVVQGIRFFVTKSTDYDDGLKGFDDLKEGQKVEVDFEYRDGKHFATEIELED
;
A
#
# COMPACT_ATOMS: atom_id res chain seq x y z
N MET A 1 -29.96 24.31 -19.40
CA MET A 1 -29.73 23.87 -19.25
C MET A 1 -29.27 23.40 -19.00
N LYS A 2 -29.20 23.73 -18.86
CA LYS A 2 -28.84 23.35 -18.51
C LYS A 2 -28.18 22.62 -18.14
N ASN A 3 -27.96 22.82 -17.96
CA ASN A 3 -27.34 22.08 -17.60
C ASN A 3 -26.46 21.54 -17.35
N CYS A 4 -26.35 22.01 -17.32
CA CYS A 4 -25.58 21.50 -17.14
C CYS A 4 -24.83 21.04 -16.79
N PHE A 5 -25.01 21.23 -16.66
CA PHE A 5 -24.50 20.69 -16.42
C PHE A 5 -23.79 20.21 -16.21
N LYS A 6 -24.01 20.62 -16.16
CA LYS A 6 -23.54 20.11 -16.01
C LYS A 6 -22.69 19.60 -15.88
N ALA A 7 -22.69 20.04 -15.80
CA ALA A 7 -21.94 19.50 -15.76
C ALA A 7 -21.15 19.15 -15.44
N LEU A 8 -21.28 19.50 -15.31
CA LEU A 8 -20.73 19.03 -15.10
C LEU A 8 -20.10 18.53 -14.72
N LEU A 9 -20.20 18.83 -14.57
CA LEU A 9 -19.80 18.17 -14.28
C LEU A 9 -19.16 17.58 -14.11
N LEU A 10 -19.18 17.88 -14.04
CA LEU A 10 -18.67 17.17 -13.93
C LEU A 10 -17.88 16.73 -13.71
N SER A 11 -17.91 17.13 -13.67
CA SER A 11 -17.22 16.54 -13.51
C SER A 11 -16.61 16.13 -13.12
N PHE A 12 -16.46 16.31 -12.82
CA PHE A 12 -15.99 15.64 -12.51
C PHE A 12 -15.34 15.20 -12.25
N PHE A 13 -15.13 15.47 -12.13
CA PHE A 13 -14.55 14.79 -11.91
C PHE A 13 -13.72 14.48 -11.86
N LEU A 14 -13.58 14.91 -11.78
CA LEU A 14 -12.76 14.43 -11.71
C LEU A 14 -11.92 14.20 -11.53
N VAL A 15 -11.84 14.54 -11.52
CA VAL A 15 -11.05 14.13 -11.25
C VAL A 15 -10.48 13.80 -10.97
N LEU A 16 -10.15 13.92 -10.76
CA LEU A 16 -9.61 13.38 -10.39
C LEU A 16 -8.98 12.96 -10.34
N CYS A 17 -8.66 13.04 -10.25
CA CYS A 17 -8.00 12.49 -10.02
C CYS A 17 -7.27 12.20 -10.03
N ALA A 18 -7.27 12.36 -10.04
CA ALA A 18 -6.19 12.08 -10.29
C ALA A 18 -5.16 11.92 -9.67
N SER A 19 -4.73 12.17 -9.45
CA SER A 19 -3.66 11.98 -8.93
C SER A 19 -3.58 10.92 -8.02
N PRO A 20 -4.25 10.06 -8.04
CA PRO A 20 -4.25 8.96 -7.21
C PRO A 20 -3.00 8.17 -7.24
N ALA A 21 -2.27 8.36 -8.18
CA ALA A 21 -1.05 7.69 -8.23
C ALA A 21 -0.16 8.03 -7.10
N LEU A 22 -0.58 8.95 -6.30
CA LEU A 22 0.30 9.47 -5.33
C LEU A 22 0.37 8.66 -4.08
N ALA A 23 -0.67 7.99 -3.70
CA ALA A 23 -0.68 7.34 -2.43
C ALA A 23 -0.83 5.85 -2.61
N ASN A 24 0.25 5.19 -2.73
CA ASN A 24 0.25 3.74 -2.82
C ASN A 24 0.53 3.19 -1.46
N ASP A 25 -0.48 3.15 -0.60
CA ASP A 25 -0.32 2.57 0.71
C ASP A 25 -1.54 1.76 1.10
N VAL A 26 -1.32 0.79 1.96
CA VAL A 26 -2.35 -0.12 2.44
C VAL A 26 -2.15 -0.30 3.92
N GLU A 27 -3.24 -0.29 4.68
CA GLU A 27 -3.18 -0.52 6.10
C GLU A 27 -4.00 -1.75 6.45
N GLY A 28 -3.50 -2.59 7.33
CA GLY A 28 -4.23 -3.77 7.74
C GLY A 28 -3.34 -4.71 8.52
N ARG A 29 -3.88 -5.89 8.82
CA ARG A 29 -3.12 -6.87 9.57
C ARG A 29 -2.40 -7.81 8.62
N ILE A 30 -1.23 -8.24 9.04
CA ILE A 30 -0.46 -9.20 8.25
C ILE A 30 -1.19 -10.53 8.30
N GLU A 31 -1.54 -11.06 7.15
CA GLU A 31 -2.32 -12.30 7.02
C GLU A 31 -1.40 -13.51 6.93
N SER A 32 -0.27 -13.36 6.29
CA SER A 32 0.69 -14.45 6.19
C SER A 32 2.07 -13.90 5.88
N ILE A 33 3.09 -14.69 6.16
CA ILE A 33 4.48 -14.31 5.92
C ILE A 33 5.18 -15.48 5.24
N ASN A 34 5.93 -15.18 4.17
CA ASN A 34 6.73 -16.18 3.49
C ASN A 34 8.20 -15.80 3.65
N GLN A 35 8.90 -16.52 4.53
CA GLN A 35 10.29 -16.23 4.82
C GLN A 35 11.20 -16.50 3.63
N GLY A 36 10.91 -17.52 2.86
CA GLY A 36 11.73 -17.87 1.72
C GLY A 36 11.73 -16.82 0.64
N GLU A 37 10.58 -16.19 0.42
CA GLU A 37 10.45 -15.15 -0.58
C GLU A 37 10.67 -13.77 -0.01
N GLN A 38 10.70 -13.63 1.31
CA GLN A 38 10.73 -12.34 1.97
C GLN A 38 9.51 -11.53 1.52
N SER A 39 8.34 -12.10 1.73
CA SER A 39 7.09 -11.44 1.35
C SER A 39 6.05 -11.65 2.43
N PHE A 40 5.00 -10.85 2.40
CA PHE A 40 3.90 -10.95 3.34
C PHE A 40 2.63 -10.45 2.68
N VAL A 41 1.49 -10.78 3.28
CA VAL A 41 0.19 -10.42 2.70
C VAL A 41 -0.58 -9.52 3.65
N VAL A 42 -1.10 -8.40 3.14
CA VAL A 42 -1.99 -7.49 3.85
C VAL A 42 -3.13 -7.15 2.90
N GLN A 43 -4.35 -7.27 3.35
CA GLN A 43 -5.52 -6.96 2.52
C GLN A 43 -5.55 -7.79 1.24
N GLY A 44 -5.09 -9.04 1.32
CA GLY A 44 -5.07 -9.91 0.17
C GLY A 44 -3.99 -9.61 -0.84
N ILE A 45 -3.14 -8.65 -0.55
CA ILE A 45 -2.07 -8.25 -1.48
C ILE A 45 -0.74 -8.75 -0.95
N ARG A 46 0.02 -9.40 -1.80
CA ARG A 46 1.35 -9.87 -1.42
C ARG A 46 2.38 -8.78 -1.70
N PHE A 47 3.12 -8.43 -0.67
CA PHE A 47 4.18 -7.42 -0.77
C PHE A 47 5.53 -8.09 -0.62
N PHE A 48 6.46 -7.74 -1.49
CA PHE A 48 7.83 -8.24 -1.42
C PHE A 48 8.72 -7.16 -0.82
N VAL A 49 9.67 -7.55 0.01
CA VAL A 49 10.62 -6.59 0.55
C VAL A 49 11.92 -6.68 -0.21
N THR A 50 12.65 -5.58 -0.21
CA THR A 50 13.95 -5.49 -0.85
C THR A 50 14.92 -4.86 0.13
N LYS A 51 16.16 -4.72 -0.28
CA LYS A 51 17.15 -4.04 0.57
C LYS A 51 16.80 -2.59 0.80
N SER A 52 15.95 -2.02 -0.08
CA SER A 52 15.57 -0.62 0.02
C SER A 52 14.33 -0.41 0.87
N THR A 53 13.69 -1.46 1.36
CA THR A 53 12.49 -1.32 2.18
C THR A 53 12.87 -0.70 3.53
N ASP A 54 12.16 0.36 3.90
CA ASP A 54 12.37 1.01 5.20
C ASP A 54 11.40 0.47 6.22
N TYR A 55 11.83 0.44 7.48
CA TYR A 55 11.01 -0.08 8.59
C TYR A 55 10.94 0.99 9.67
N ASP A 56 9.75 1.19 10.23
CA ASP A 56 9.51 2.22 11.25
C ASP A 56 8.75 1.70 12.44
N ASP A 57 8.74 2.50 13.50
CA ASP A 57 7.90 2.27 14.68
C ASP A 57 8.16 0.95 15.38
N GLY A 58 9.44 0.67 15.59
CA GLY A 58 9.83 -0.52 16.33
C GLY A 58 10.19 -1.71 15.50
N LEU A 59 9.96 -1.61 14.19
CA LEU A 59 10.39 -2.66 13.27
C LEU A 59 11.82 -2.38 12.85
N LYS A 60 12.65 -3.41 12.82
CA LYS A 60 14.03 -3.27 12.41
C LYS A 60 14.33 -3.97 11.10
N GLY A 61 13.46 -4.86 10.68
CA GLY A 61 13.63 -5.59 9.45
C GLY A 61 12.53 -6.59 9.26
N PHE A 62 12.66 -7.38 8.20
CA PHE A 62 11.63 -8.34 7.84
C PHE A 62 11.34 -9.35 8.96
N ASP A 63 12.38 -9.71 9.72
CA ASP A 63 12.22 -10.71 10.77
C ASP A 63 11.35 -10.25 11.93
N ASP A 64 11.08 -8.96 12.02
CA ASP A 64 10.21 -8.44 13.07
C ASP A 64 8.75 -8.46 12.67
N LEU A 65 8.44 -8.82 11.45
CA LEU A 65 7.06 -8.91 11.00
C LEU A 65 6.43 -10.19 11.49
N LYS A 66 5.19 -10.11 11.96
CA LYS A 66 4.47 -11.27 12.47
C LYS A 66 3.03 -11.23 12.02
N GLU A 67 2.45 -12.39 11.83
CA GLU A 67 1.05 -12.49 11.50
C GLU A 67 0.21 -11.85 12.60
N GLY A 68 -0.81 -11.15 12.19
CA GLY A 68 -1.72 -10.47 13.12
C GLY A 68 -1.33 -9.06 13.47
N GLN A 69 -0.09 -8.65 13.18
CA GLN A 69 0.32 -7.26 13.43
C GLN A 69 -0.41 -6.33 12.49
N LYS A 70 -0.78 -5.16 13.01
CA LYS A 70 -1.38 -4.13 12.17
C LYS A 70 -0.27 -3.23 11.66
N VAL A 71 -0.19 -3.08 10.36
CA VAL A 71 0.87 -2.30 9.72
C VAL A 71 0.29 -1.41 8.64
N GLU A 72 1.04 -0.38 8.31
CA GLU A 72 0.78 0.40 7.11
C GLU A 72 1.95 0.14 6.17
N VAL A 73 1.65 -0.18 4.92
CA VAL A 73 2.66 -0.52 3.92
C VAL A 73 2.59 0.47 2.78
N ASP A 74 3.67 1.20 2.56
CA ASP A 74 3.81 2.01 1.36
C ASP A 74 4.50 1.14 0.34
N PHE A 75 4.07 1.21 -0.91
CA PHE A 75 4.59 0.29 -1.91
C PHE A 75 4.61 0.89 -3.30
N GLU A 76 5.35 0.22 -4.18
CA GLU A 76 5.35 0.49 -5.62
C GLU A 76 4.91 -0.77 -6.33
N TYR A 77 4.20 -0.59 -7.42
CA TYR A 77 3.84 -1.72 -8.27
C TYR A 77 4.75 -1.67 -9.49
N ARG A 78 5.53 -2.70 -9.69
CA ARG A 78 6.34 -2.80 -10.89
C ARG A 78 6.62 -4.26 -11.21
N ASP A 79 6.76 -4.54 -12.48
CA ASP A 79 7.02 -5.89 -12.97
C ASP A 79 5.99 -6.90 -12.48
N GLY A 80 4.74 -6.46 -12.33
CA GLY A 80 3.66 -7.35 -11.92
C GLY A 80 3.63 -7.66 -10.43
N LYS A 81 4.43 -6.98 -9.63
CA LYS A 81 4.53 -7.24 -8.19
C LYS A 81 4.44 -5.95 -7.40
N HIS A 82 4.00 -6.11 -6.15
CA HIS A 82 3.97 -4.99 -5.20
C HIS A 82 5.21 -5.07 -4.34
N PHE A 83 6.03 -4.04 -4.38
CA PHE A 83 7.26 -3.98 -3.57
C PHE A 83 7.06 -2.99 -2.44
N ALA A 84 7.24 -3.44 -1.21
CA ALA A 84 7.09 -2.56 -0.06
C ALA A 84 8.26 -1.59 -0.02
N THR A 85 7.95 -0.29 0.06
CA THR A 85 8.97 0.73 0.17
C THR A 85 9.14 1.16 1.62
N GLU A 86 8.07 1.10 2.40
CA GLU A 86 8.15 1.41 3.83
C GLU A 86 7.09 0.60 4.57
N ILE A 87 7.45 0.07 5.71
CA ILE A 87 6.53 -0.69 6.56
C ILE A 87 6.55 -0.07 7.94
N GLU A 88 5.37 0.30 8.42
CA GLU A 88 5.22 1.02 9.67
C GLU A 88 4.29 0.24 10.58
N LEU A 89 4.73 -0.01 11.80
CA LEU A 89 3.88 -0.74 12.74
C LEU A 89 2.80 0.22 13.27
N GLU A 90 1.56 -0.23 13.24
CA GLU A 90 0.44 0.56 13.72
C GLU A 90 -0.12 -0.08 14.98
N ASP A 91 -0.60 0.72 15.90
CA ASP A 91 -1.17 0.18 17.13
C ASP A 91 -2.67 0.20 17.13
#